data_cb645ff68c1965569702ffac77c9b9c0
#
_entry.id   cb645ff68c1965569702ffac77c9b9c0
#
_cell.length_a   1.000
_cell.length_b   1.000
_cell.length_c   1.000
_cell.angle_alpha   90.00
_cell.angle_beta   90.00
_cell.angle_gamma   90.00
#
_symmetry.space_group_name_H-M   'P 1'
#
loop_
_entity.id
_entity.type
_entity.pdbx_description
1 polymer ?
#
loop_
_entity_poly.entity_id
_entity_poly.type
_entity_poly.pdbx_seq_one_letter_code
_entity_poly.pdbx_strand_id
1 'polypeptide(L)'
;MWKGQRSFNEKTQRQYLPHKIRIGGVDRLAEKKYGVVYTPDSLADFVAELLNKIIRQDRLIQVENILDPACGEGALLSAYKKKSSSKINYIGIDVDLEATENIPKDFKVYKSDTILPKTKKKTHEYWKNKLPKIQAIIANPPWSSEKIYTRDELHQAGFSLTDGQYDSYVLFIELAYKLLQNNGYFAFIIPDSIFDAQNESLRRFLISNMQIKVIARLGEKLFENIFRATTVIICQKRKPTSNDYTICFRLSTNDRKTYLAGEQKLYYYYEQCKHEVLQSRFLANINCNFDIDARVEEESLISKIQTDCILWDDIFSFGRGVEISKTGEVTVCEHCGDAQGYTSAQFNSKRKICTSCQSETRVDIDTTRIIINIGRKKGFSKIIVGEDLHRYTCGTNHYIEKAVQGINYKADSLYSSPKLLVRKTGLGIYAAIDYSHEKTIQTVYILKYKKDNSVPLEYYLALLNSRVVYYYYLKTYGENEWKSHPYITKNILFSLPIKKYENSALDLKIIQLATQISHKYDYSTDLQLERLIMQKYNLDDEDINIIRNEMNNLPNLSSVNSTKMEDYV
;
A
#
# COMPACT_ATOMS: atom_id res chain seq x y z
N MET A 1 15.91 1.36 -50.12
CA MET A 1 16.72 0.12 -50.08
C MET A 1 17.55 0.17 -48.82
N TRP A 2 17.23 -0.60 -47.82
CA TRP A 2 18.13 -1.33 -46.94
C TRP A 2 17.26 -2.15 -45.99
N LYS A 3 17.09 -3.43 -46.36
CA LYS A 3 16.56 -4.48 -45.48
C LYS A 3 17.74 -4.98 -44.64
N GLY A 4 17.57 -5.08 -43.35
CA GLY A 4 18.49 -5.72 -42.43
C GLY A 4 17.71 -6.48 -41.37
N GLN A 5 17.32 -7.71 -41.73
CA GLN A 5 16.84 -8.71 -40.75
C GLN A 5 18.04 -9.11 -39.88
N ARG A 6 17.89 -9.00 -38.56
CA ARG A 6 18.74 -9.73 -37.60
C ARG A 6 17.89 -10.81 -36.96
N SER A 7 18.18 -12.05 -37.34
CA SER A 7 17.74 -13.26 -36.70
C SER A 7 18.20 -13.29 -35.24
N PHE A 8 17.30 -13.37 -34.28
CA PHE A 8 17.60 -13.67 -32.89
C PHE A 8 17.84 -15.18 -32.76
N ASN A 9 19.00 -15.52 -32.24
CA ASN A 9 19.49 -16.87 -32.05
C ASN A 9 18.83 -17.54 -30.85
N GLU A 10 17.97 -18.52 -31.08
CA GLU A 10 17.22 -19.32 -30.08
C GLU A 10 18.09 -20.35 -29.30
N LYS A 11 19.40 -20.17 -29.20
CA LYS A 11 20.27 -21.21 -28.62
C LYS A 11 20.90 -20.89 -27.27
N THR A 12 20.52 -19.82 -26.56
CA THR A 12 21.12 -19.48 -25.26
C THR A 12 20.15 -19.49 -24.07
N GLN A 13 18.97 -20.12 -24.19
CA GLN A 13 18.00 -20.23 -23.08
C GLN A 13 17.83 -21.64 -22.50
N ARG A 14 18.84 -22.48 -22.59
CA ARG A 14 18.78 -23.83 -21.99
C ARG A 14 19.96 -24.11 -21.08
N GLN A 15 20.10 -23.35 -19.99
CA GLN A 15 21.04 -23.79 -18.91
C GLN A 15 20.81 -23.12 -17.54
N TYR A 16 19.59 -22.85 -17.09
CA TYR A 16 19.29 -22.69 -15.67
C TYR A 16 17.79 -23.00 -15.46
N LEU A 17 17.44 -24.30 -15.47
CA LEU A 17 16.23 -24.78 -14.85
C LEU A 17 16.64 -25.39 -13.51
N PRO A 18 16.23 -24.82 -12.37
CA PRO A 18 16.22 -25.58 -11.13
C PRO A 18 15.23 -26.74 -11.28
N HIS A 19 15.58 -27.86 -10.67
CA HIS A 19 14.85 -29.11 -10.72
C HIS A 19 13.34 -28.91 -10.70
N LYS A 20 12.64 -29.42 -11.72
CA LYS A 20 11.20 -29.66 -11.67
C LYS A 20 10.90 -30.62 -10.51
N ILE A 21 10.63 -30.12 -9.34
CA ILE A 21 9.80 -30.80 -8.37
C ILE A 21 8.42 -30.86 -9.03
N ARG A 22 7.96 -32.07 -9.36
CA ARG A 22 6.56 -32.34 -9.69
C ARG A 22 5.77 -31.91 -8.45
N ILE A 23 5.19 -30.74 -8.46
CA ILE A 23 4.11 -30.35 -7.58
C ILE A 23 2.93 -31.18 -8.09
N GLY A 24 2.68 -32.31 -7.43
CA GLY A 24 1.46 -33.08 -7.57
C GLY A 24 0.29 -32.12 -7.36
N GLY A 25 -0.81 -32.31 -8.08
CA GLY A 25 -1.98 -31.44 -8.13
C GLY A 25 -2.57 -31.13 -6.76
N VAL A 26 -1.89 -30.28 -5.99
CA VAL A 26 -2.32 -29.73 -4.72
C VAL A 26 -3.10 -28.47 -5.02
N ASP A 27 -4.25 -28.54 -4.63
CA ASP A 27 -5.43 -27.76 -4.67
C ASP A 27 -5.22 -26.23 -4.81
N ARG A 28 -5.37 -25.73 -6.03
CA ARG A 28 -5.73 -24.31 -6.30
C ARG A 28 -6.95 -23.83 -5.48
N LEU A 29 -7.68 -24.75 -4.85
CA LEU A 29 -8.79 -24.49 -3.94
C LEU A 29 -8.33 -24.08 -2.54
N ALA A 30 -7.25 -24.63 -2.00
CA ALA A 30 -6.70 -24.26 -0.70
C ALA A 30 -5.99 -22.90 -0.77
N GLU A 31 -5.19 -22.64 -1.82
CA GLU A 31 -4.62 -21.31 -2.07
C GLU A 31 -5.70 -20.21 -2.17
N LYS A 32 -6.79 -20.47 -2.88
CA LYS A 32 -7.91 -19.53 -2.98
C LYS A 32 -8.70 -19.39 -1.68
N LYS A 33 -8.93 -20.46 -0.96
CA LYS A 33 -9.80 -20.45 0.22
C LYS A 33 -9.12 -19.86 1.46
N TYR A 34 -7.85 -20.15 1.67
CA TYR A 34 -7.13 -19.75 2.90
C TYR A 34 -6.03 -18.72 2.68
N GLY A 35 -5.69 -18.34 1.44
CA GLY A 35 -4.61 -17.40 1.14
C GLY A 35 -3.24 -17.93 1.57
N VAL A 36 -3.02 -19.23 1.43
CA VAL A 36 -1.77 -19.90 1.82
C VAL A 36 -0.63 -19.44 0.91
N VAL A 37 0.48 -19.02 1.52
CA VAL A 37 1.67 -18.52 0.84
C VAL A 37 2.89 -19.18 1.45
N TYR A 38 3.64 -19.94 0.66
CA TYR A 38 4.89 -20.55 1.12
C TYR A 38 6.00 -19.51 1.26
N THR A 39 6.66 -19.49 2.42
CA THR A 39 7.72 -18.52 2.72
C THR A 39 9.03 -18.92 2.05
N PRO A 40 9.64 -18.09 1.18
CA PRO A 40 10.95 -18.37 0.61
C PRO A 40 12.03 -18.48 1.70
N ASP A 41 12.97 -19.42 1.53
CA ASP A 41 14.02 -19.70 2.51
C ASP A 41 14.83 -18.44 2.90
N SER A 42 15.19 -17.61 1.93
CA SER A 42 15.95 -16.37 2.17
C SER A 42 15.19 -15.36 3.05
N LEU A 43 13.86 -15.29 2.91
CA LEU A 43 13.01 -14.45 3.73
C LEU A 43 12.81 -15.06 5.12
N ALA A 44 12.63 -16.39 5.19
CA ALA A 44 12.55 -17.11 6.46
C ALA A 44 13.84 -16.96 7.28
N ASP A 45 15.00 -17.08 6.65
CA ASP A 45 16.31 -16.86 7.27
C ASP A 45 16.47 -15.43 7.80
N PHE A 46 16.00 -14.42 7.05
CA PHE A 46 16.05 -13.01 7.48
C PHE A 46 15.20 -12.77 8.72
N VAL A 47 13.94 -13.22 8.73
CA VAL A 47 13.02 -13.03 9.86
C VAL A 47 13.51 -13.76 11.11
N ALA A 48 13.98 -15.01 10.94
CA ALA A 48 14.53 -15.80 12.02
C ALA A 48 15.80 -15.18 12.63
N GLU A 49 16.69 -14.64 11.80
CA GLU A 49 17.91 -13.98 12.24
C GLU A 49 17.61 -12.71 13.02
N LEU A 50 16.70 -11.85 12.52
CA LEU A 50 16.27 -10.65 13.23
C LEU A 50 15.65 -10.97 14.59
N LEU A 51 14.70 -11.89 14.63
CA LEU A 51 14.03 -12.27 15.88
C LEU A 51 15.03 -12.82 16.90
N ASN A 52 15.91 -13.73 16.49
CA ASN A 52 16.93 -14.31 17.39
C ASN A 52 17.91 -13.24 17.91
N LYS A 53 18.36 -12.31 17.04
CA LYS A 53 19.26 -11.21 17.41
C LYS A 53 18.62 -10.29 18.46
N ILE A 54 17.37 -9.87 18.23
CA ILE A 54 16.62 -8.99 19.14
C ILE A 54 16.46 -9.63 20.51
N ILE A 55 16.01 -10.89 20.56
CA ILE A 55 15.82 -11.62 21.82
C ILE A 55 17.13 -11.74 22.59
N ARG A 56 18.24 -12.04 21.90
CA ARG A 56 19.57 -12.15 22.51
C ARG A 56 20.13 -10.82 22.99
N GLN A 57 19.83 -9.72 22.33
CA GLN A 57 20.25 -8.38 22.73
C GLN A 57 19.48 -7.88 23.95
N ASP A 58 18.15 -8.04 23.95
CA ASP A 58 17.30 -7.58 25.05
C ASP A 58 17.52 -8.35 26.37
N ARG A 59 17.87 -9.65 26.28
CA ARG A 59 18.11 -10.54 27.42
C ARG A 59 17.00 -10.58 28.48
N LEU A 60 15.79 -10.20 28.10
CA LEU A 60 14.64 -10.10 29.02
C LEU A 60 13.94 -11.44 29.22
N ILE A 61 14.19 -12.40 28.35
CA ILE A 61 13.49 -13.69 28.33
C ILE A 61 14.38 -14.77 27.70
N GLN A 62 14.31 -15.98 28.24
CA GLN A 62 14.84 -17.17 27.62
C GLN A 62 13.74 -17.86 26.83
N VAL A 63 13.99 -18.15 25.54
CA VAL A 63 13.05 -18.87 24.71
C VAL A 63 13.22 -20.38 24.94
N GLU A 64 12.19 -20.99 25.52
CA GLU A 64 12.06 -22.45 25.68
C GLU A 64 11.07 -23.01 24.66
N ASN A 65 10.06 -22.23 24.28
CA ASN A 65 9.01 -22.65 23.35
C ASN A 65 8.78 -21.55 22.30
N ILE A 66 8.87 -21.94 21.05
CA ILE A 66 8.51 -21.09 19.90
C ILE A 66 7.34 -21.70 19.15
N LEU A 67 6.38 -20.85 18.76
CA LEU A 67 5.15 -21.25 18.07
C LEU A 67 5.10 -20.62 16.68
N ASP A 68 4.69 -21.40 15.69
CA ASP A 68 4.17 -20.91 14.42
C ASP A 68 2.69 -21.31 14.31
N PRO A 69 1.76 -20.34 14.41
CA PRO A 69 0.32 -20.62 14.37
C PRO A 69 -0.26 -20.84 12.95
N ALA A 70 0.58 -20.80 11.91
CA ALA A 70 0.24 -21.11 10.51
C ALA A 70 1.46 -21.71 9.82
N CYS A 71 1.92 -22.87 10.32
CA CYS A 71 3.28 -23.32 10.10
C CYS A 71 3.55 -23.91 8.70
N GLY A 72 2.52 -24.29 7.93
CA GLY A 72 2.70 -24.95 6.65
C GLY A 72 3.71 -26.09 6.75
N GLU A 73 4.75 -26.06 5.92
CA GLU A 73 5.86 -27.04 5.94
C GLU A 73 6.95 -26.75 7.00
N GLY A 74 6.76 -25.73 7.85
CA GLY A 74 7.67 -25.41 8.95
C GLY A 74 8.92 -24.60 8.55
N ALA A 75 8.88 -23.86 7.46
CA ALA A 75 10.01 -23.08 6.94
C ALA A 75 10.58 -22.11 7.99
N LEU A 76 9.72 -21.30 8.62
CA LEU A 76 10.14 -20.30 9.63
C LEU A 76 10.69 -20.95 10.90
N LEU A 77 10.05 -22.00 11.40
CA LEU A 77 10.56 -22.75 12.56
C LEU A 77 11.92 -23.40 12.26
N SER A 78 12.08 -23.95 11.06
CA SER A 78 13.35 -24.56 10.60
C SER A 78 14.44 -23.50 10.44
N ALA A 79 14.13 -22.33 9.91
CA ALA A 79 15.06 -21.20 9.82
C ALA A 79 15.49 -20.73 11.22
N TYR A 80 14.55 -20.57 12.16
CA TYR A 80 14.88 -20.18 13.52
C TYR A 80 15.74 -21.23 14.25
N LYS A 81 15.47 -22.52 14.04
CA LYS A 81 16.27 -23.63 14.59
C LYS A 81 17.73 -23.56 14.14
N LYS A 82 17.99 -23.22 12.87
CA LYS A 82 19.36 -23.04 12.34
C LYS A 82 20.11 -21.88 13.01
N LYS A 83 19.40 -20.86 13.52
CA LYS A 83 19.99 -19.65 14.12
C LYS A 83 20.12 -19.76 15.64
N SER A 84 19.35 -20.61 16.29
CA SER A 84 19.37 -20.79 17.74
C SER A 84 20.36 -21.88 18.17
N SER A 85 21.17 -21.59 19.18
CA SER A 85 22.06 -22.58 19.83
C SER A 85 21.44 -23.22 21.08
N SER A 86 20.26 -22.77 21.50
CA SER A 86 19.57 -23.23 22.70
C SER A 86 18.66 -24.44 22.40
N LYS A 87 18.41 -25.25 23.43
CA LYS A 87 17.40 -26.32 23.33
C LYS A 87 16.01 -25.69 23.41
N ILE A 88 15.28 -25.68 22.31
CA ILE A 88 13.97 -25.04 22.15
C ILE A 88 12.96 -26.09 21.67
N ASN A 89 11.73 -26.00 22.18
CA ASN A 89 10.59 -26.74 21.68
C ASN A 89 9.95 -25.99 20.52
N TYR A 90 9.95 -26.58 19.33
CA TYR A 90 9.35 -26.02 18.12
C TYR A 90 7.93 -26.53 17.97
N ILE A 91 6.97 -25.62 17.91
CA ILE A 91 5.54 -25.94 17.92
C ILE A 91 4.88 -25.31 16.69
N GLY A 92 4.15 -26.11 15.92
CA GLY A 92 3.38 -25.67 14.78
C GLY A 92 1.88 -25.90 14.97
N ILE A 93 1.05 -25.04 14.39
CA ILE A 93 -0.38 -25.27 14.19
C ILE A 93 -0.67 -25.00 12.72
N ASP A 94 -1.38 -25.91 12.07
CA ASP A 94 -1.87 -25.67 10.71
C ASP A 94 -3.17 -26.46 10.46
N VAL A 95 -3.98 -25.92 9.54
CA VAL A 95 -5.21 -26.57 9.06
C VAL A 95 -4.93 -27.50 7.89
N ASP A 96 -3.84 -27.25 7.15
CA ASP A 96 -3.42 -28.06 6.01
C ASP A 96 -2.66 -29.31 6.50
N LEU A 97 -3.30 -30.45 6.34
CA LEU A 97 -2.74 -31.74 6.79
C LEU A 97 -1.57 -32.19 5.93
N GLU A 98 -1.63 -31.93 4.60
CA GLU A 98 -0.60 -32.37 3.65
C GLU A 98 0.69 -31.56 3.84
N ALA A 99 0.58 -30.24 4.00
CA ALA A 99 1.72 -29.38 4.29
C ALA A 99 2.48 -29.83 5.55
N THR A 100 1.73 -30.27 6.58
CA THR A 100 2.35 -30.70 7.85
C THR A 100 3.09 -32.05 7.79
N GLU A 101 2.95 -32.85 6.74
CA GLU A 101 3.65 -34.13 6.60
C GLU A 101 5.17 -33.96 6.35
N ASN A 102 5.56 -32.81 5.78
CA ASN A 102 6.95 -32.50 5.46
C ASN A 102 7.72 -31.83 6.63
N ILE A 103 7.06 -31.58 7.75
CA ILE A 103 7.66 -30.89 8.90
C ILE A 103 8.68 -31.83 9.60
N PRO A 104 9.84 -31.31 10.09
CA PRO A 104 10.80 -32.08 10.87
C PRO A 104 10.14 -32.84 12.04
N LYS A 105 10.45 -34.13 12.19
CA LYS A 105 9.81 -35.04 13.17
C LYS A 105 9.98 -34.61 14.63
N ASP A 106 10.94 -33.76 14.92
CA ASP A 106 11.19 -33.21 16.26
C ASP A 106 10.36 -31.98 16.57
N PHE A 107 9.56 -31.50 15.62
CA PHE A 107 8.59 -30.43 15.85
C PHE A 107 7.25 -31.02 16.32
N LYS A 108 6.63 -30.35 17.30
CA LYS A 108 5.30 -30.71 17.77
C LYS A 108 4.24 -29.98 16.95
N VAL A 109 3.45 -30.70 16.17
CA VAL A 109 2.44 -30.08 15.28
C VAL A 109 1.02 -30.42 15.75
N TYR A 110 0.16 -29.39 15.78
CA TYR A 110 -1.27 -29.52 16.02
C TYR A 110 -2.03 -29.28 14.72
N LYS A 111 -2.74 -30.28 14.24
CA LYS A 111 -3.57 -30.21 13.03
C LYS A 111 -4.94 -29.65 13.39
N SER A 112 -5.13 -28.34 13.22
CA SER A 112 -6.36 -27.63 13.63
C SER A 112 -6.42 -26.25 13.00
N ASP A 113 -7.64 -25.75 12.82
CA ASP A 113 -7.84 -24.32 12.61
C ASP A 113 -7.34 -23.55 13.85
N THR A 114 -6.44 -22.60 13.62
CA THR A 114 -5.83 -21.80 14.68
C THR A 114 -6.79 -20.75 15.24
N ILE A 115 -7.63 -20.17 14.38
CA ILE A 115 -8.54 -19.07 14.74
C ILE A 115 -9.83 -19.62 15.32
N LEU A 116 -10.45 -20.61 14.69
CA LEU A 116 -11.66 -21.27 15.19
C LEU A 116 -11.44 -22.78 15.39
N PRO A 117 -10.67 -23.18 16.40
CA PRO A 117 -10.52 -24.60 16.73
C PRO A 117 -11.87 -25.18 17.19
N LYS A 118 -12.10 -26.46 16.96
CA LYS A 118 -13.34 -27.15 17.38
C LYS A 118 -13.46 -27.18 18.91
N THR A 119 -14.00 -26.09 19.48
CA THR A 119 -14.18 -25.90 20.93
C THR A 119 -15.34 -24.95 21.23
N LYS A 120 -15.87 -25.03 22.47
CA LYS A 120 -16.82 -24.03 23.02
C LYS A 120 -16.12 -22.93 23.82
N LYS A 121 -14.78 -23.04 24.02
CA LYS A 121 -13.99 -22.03 24.75
C LYS A 121 -13.57 -20.92 23.80
N LYS A 122 -13.21 -19.75 24.34
CA LYS A 122 -12.52 -18.72 23.58
C LYS A 122 -11.21 -19.27 23.02
N THR A 123 -10.83 -18.92 21.81
CA THR A 123 -9.69 -19.46 21.09
C THR A 123 -8.40 -19.40 21.91
N HIS A 124 -8.11 -18.24 22.52
CA HIS A 124 -6.89 -18.10 23.31
C HIS A 124 -6.87 -18.95 24.59
N GLU A 125 -8.02 -19.19 25.21
CA GLU A 125 -8.15 -20.08 26.38
C GLU A 125 -7.94 -21.54 25.98
N TYR A 126 -8.50 -21.96 24.84
CA TYR A 126 -8.29 -23.29 24.30
C TYR A 126 -6.81 -23.57 24.06
N TRP A 127 -6.12 -22.66 23.38
CA TRP A 127 -4.69 -22.85 23.09
C TRP A 127 -3.82 -22.75 24.32
N LYS A 128 -4.10 -21.84 25.28
CA LYS A 128 -3.36 -21.80 26.56
C LYS A 128 -3.45 -23.08 27.37
N ASN A 129 -4.55 -23.83 27.23
CA ASN A 129 -4.71 -25.11 27.90
C ASN A 129 -3.95 -26.27 27.19
N LYS A 130 -3.67 -26.12 25.90
CA LYS A 130 -2.99 -27.17 25.09
C LYS A 130 -1.50 -26.93 24.89
N LEU A 131 -1.10 -25.66 24.87
CA LEU A 131 0.28 -25.25 24.61
C LEU A 131 1.02 -25.00 25.93
N PRO A 132 2.35 -25.18 25.96
CA PRO A 132 3.17 -24.65 27.05
C PRO A 132 3.15 -23.12 27.03
N LYS A 133 3.79 -22.48 28.02
CA LYS A 133 4.00 -21.02 27.99
C LYS A 133 4.83 -20.64 26.77
N ILE A 134 4.34 -19.73 25.93
CA ILE A 134 4.98 -19.33 24.66
C ILE A 134 5.79 -18.06 24.88
N GLN A 135 7.09 -18.11 24.57
CA GLN A 135 8.01 -16.99 24.66
C GLN A 135 8.22 -16.29 23.31
N ALA A 136 8.17 -17.05 22.23
CA ALA A 136 8.32 -16.49 20.89
C ALA A 136 7.27 -17.06 19.93
N ILE A 137 6.83 -16.22 18.99
CA ILE A 137 5.96 -16.63 17.87
C ILE A 137 6.61 -16.12 16.59
N ILE A 138 6.71 -16.98 15.58
CA ILE A 138 7.21 -16.61 14.25
C ILE A 138 6.25 -17.16 13.21
N ALA A 139 5.72 -16.31 12.32
CA ALA A 139 4.69 -16.75 11.37
C ALA A 139 4.66 -15.94 10.08
N ASN A 140 4.18 -16.58 9.03
CA ASN A 140 3.63 -15.98 7.84
C ASN A 140 2.14 -16.36 7.77
N PRO A 141 1.26 -15.65 8.51
CA PRO A 141 -0.16 -16.00 8.54
C PRO A 141 -0.81 -15.77 7.18
N PRO A 142 -1.94 -16.43 6.87
CA PRO A 142 -2.62 -16.25 5.59
C PRO A 142 -3.05 -14.80 5.36
N TRP A 143 -2.98 -14.33 4.10
CA TRP A 143 -3.23 -12.95 3.68
C TRP A 143 -4.58 -12.77 2.97
N SER A 144 -5.61 -13.46 3.43
CA SER A 144 -6.92 -13.40 2.80
C SER A 144 -7.73 -12.19 3.30
N SER A 145 -8.28 -11.43 2.34
CA SER A 145 -9.31 -10.43 2.60
C SER A 145 -10.73 -11.02 2.51
N GLU A 146 -10.86 -12.28 2.12
CA GLU A 146 -12.13 -12.99 2.12
C GLU A 146 -12.53 -13.35 3.54
N LYS A 147 -13.78 -13.09 3.87
CA LYS A 147 -14.33 -13.40 5.20
C LYS A 147 -14.63 -14.89 5.29
N ILE A 148 -13.64 -15.66 5.75
CA ILE A 148 -13.81 -17.09 6.00
C ILE A 148 -14.71 -17.34 7.23
N TYR A 149 -14.67 -16.41 8.19
CA TYR A 149 -15.40 -16.45 9.45
C TYR A 149 -16.39 -15.30 9.54
N THR A 150 -17.54 -15.54 10.15
CA THR A 150 -18.49 -14.47 10.47
C THR A 150 -17.98 -13.65 11.66
N ARG A 151 -18.43 -12.40 11.79
CA ARG A 151 -18.07 -11.56 12.94
C ARG A 151 -18.56 -12.14 14.25
N ASP A 152 -19.76 -12.72 14.26
CA ASP A 152 -20.35 -13.31 15.47
C ASP A 152 -19.52 -14.50 15.97
N GLU A 153 -19.07 -15.38 15.06
CA GLU A 153 -18.16 -16.48 15.40
C GLU A 153 -16.85 -15.95 16.01
N LEU A 154 -16.26 -14.90 15.43
CA LEU A 154 -15.02 -14.32 15.93
C LEU A 154 -15.20 -13.65 17.30
N HIS A 155 -16.30 -12.91 17.52
CA HIS A 155 -16.60 -12.31 18.83
C HIS A 155 -16.82 -13.39 19.90
N GLN A 156 -17.57 -14.44 19.59
CA GLN A 156 -17.75 -15.59 20.49
C GLN A 156 -16.42 -16.29 20.80
N ALA A 157 -15.54 -16.41 19.80
CA ALA A 157 -14.19 -16.94 19.95
C ALA A 157 -13.24 -15.99 20.70
N GLY A 158 -13.68 -14.75 20.99
CA GLY A 158 -12.98 -13.79 21.82
C GLY A 158 -12.06 -12.83 21.05
N PHE A 159 -12.27 -12.62 19.75
CA PHE A 159 -11.58 -11.61 18.94
C PHE A 159 -12.30 -10.26 19.02
N SER A 160 -11.53 -9.17 18.98
CA SER A 160 -12.01 -7.79 19.05
C SER A 160 -11.59 -6.92 17.87
N LEU A 161 -10.52 -7.26 17.15
CA LEU A 161 -10.03 -6.50 15.99
C LEU A 161 -10.73 -6.96 14.70
N THR A 162 -12.06 -6.87 14.69
CA THR A 162 -12.91 -7.37 13.60
C THR A 162 -13.73 -6.27 12.92
N ASP A 163 -13.48 -5.00 13.26
CA ASP A 163 -14.21 -3.86 12.71
C ASP A 163 -13.79 -3.59 11.25
N GLY A 164 -14.76 -3.13 10.45
CA GLY A 164 -14.52 -2.77 9.06
C GLY A 164 -14.17 -3.96 8.15
N GLN A 165 -13.32 -3.70 7.17
CA GLN A 165 -12.72 -4.73 6.30
C GLN A 165 -11.31 -5.00 6.83
N TYR A 166 -11.00 -6.24 7.14
CA TYR A 166 -9.71 -6.68 7.66
C TYR A 166 -9.21 -7.91 6.90
N ASP A 167 -7.90 -8.05 6.82
CA ASP A 167 -7.24 -9.27 6.35
C ASP A 167 -7.10 -10.29 7.50
N SER A 168 -7.03 -11.57 7.19
CA SER A 168 -6.95 -12.65 8.18
C SER A 168 -5.76 -12.53 9.15
N TYR A 169 -4.63 -11.98 8.71
CA TYR A 169 -3.43 -11.81 9.56
C TYR A 169 -3.69 -10.97 10.83
N VAL A 170 -4.70 -10.08 10.82
CA VAL A 170 -5.09 -9.28 11.99
C VAL A 170 -5.49 -10.17 13.17
N LEU A 171 -6.23 -11.25 12.88
CA LEU A 171 -6.67 -12.21 13.90
C LEU A 171 -5.47 -12.97 14.49
N PHE A 172 -4.48 -13.31 13.67
CA PHE A 172 -3.25 -13.96 14.13
C PHE A 172 -2.42 -13.04 15.02
N ILE A 173 -2.34 -11.74 14.72
CA ILE A 173 -1.67 -10.77 15.59
C ILE A 173 -2.38 -10.65 16.95
N GLU A 174 -3.72 -10.55 16.95
CA GLU A 174 -4.50 -10.49 18.20
C GLU A 174 -4.31 -11.78 19.03
N LEU A 175 -4.32 -12.95 18.38
CA LEU A 175 -4.10 -14.23 19.04
C LEU A 175 -2.67 -14.34 19.59
N ALA A 176 -1.66 -13.92 18.83
CA ALA A 176 -0.28 -13.90 19.27
C ALA A 176 -0.10 -13.06 20.55
N TYR A 177 -0.66 -11.86 20.59
CA TYR A 177 -0.66 -11.05 21.81
C TYR A 177 -1.27 -11.78 23.00
N LYS A 178 -2.39 -12.50 22.79
CA LYS A 178 -3.07 -13.23 23.87
C LYS A 178 -2.29 -14.46 24.34
N LEU A 179 -1.58 -15.15 23.45
CA LEU A 179 -0.83 -16.38 23.76
C LEU A 179 0.55 -16.13 24.36
N LEU A 180 1.24 -15.08 23.91
CA LEU A 180 2.56 -14.73 24.42
C LEU A 180 2.54 -14.48 25.92
N GLN A 181 3.58 -14.93 26.63
CA GLN A 181 3.86 -14.45 27.98
C GLN A 181 4.36 -13.00 27.97
N ASN A 182 4.37 -12.34 29.13
CA ASN A 182 4.95 -11.01 29.25
C ASN A 182 6.42 -11.02 28.83
N ASN A 183 6.86 -9.99 28.15
CA ASN A 183 8.17 -9.84 27.50
C ASN A 183 8.43 -10.83 26.34
N GLY A 184 7.49 -11.67 25.97
CA GLY A 184 7.61 -12.54 24.78
C GLY A 184 7.53 -11.73 23.48
N TYR A 185 7.98 -12.33 22.39
CA TYR A 185 8.11 -11.67 21.08
C TYR A 185 7.30 -12.37 20.02
N PHE A 186 6.78 -11.63 19.06
CA PHE A 186 6.38 -12.21 17.78
C PHE A 186 7.12 -11.55 16.62
N ALA A 187 7.35 -12.32 15.55
CA ALA A 187 7.85 -11.88 14.26
C ALA A 187 6.91 -12.38 13.17
N PHE A 188 6.24 -11.47 12.47
CA PHE A 188 5.28 -11.80 11.43
C PHE A 188 5.67 -11.23 10.07
N ILE A 189 5.44 -12.03 9.04
CA ILE A 189 5.46 -11.60 7.64
C ILE A 189 4.02 -11.30 7.26
N ILE A 190 3.70 -10.05 6.94
CA ILE A 190 2.36 -9.56 6.67
C ILE A 190 2.32 -8.72 5.39
N PRO A 191 1.15 -8.52 4.79
CA PRO A 191 1.04 -7.60 3.67
C PRO A 191 1.14 -6.15 4.11
N ASP A 192 1.53 -5.29 3.17
CA ASP A 192 1.65 -3.84 3.36
C ASP A 192 0.32 -3.15 3.70
N SER A 193 -0.80 -3.85 3.61
CA SER A 193 -2.10 -3.30 4.03
C SER A 193 -2.14 -2.82 5.49
N ILE A 194 -1.16 -3.21 6.32
CA ILE A 194 -1.01 -2.63 7.68
C ILE A 194 -0.84 -1.11 7.65
N PHE A 195 -0.34 -0.53 6.57
CA PHE A 195 -0.20 0.92 6.38
C PHE A 195 -1.49 1.59 5.86
N ASP A 196 -2.47 0.82 5.39
CA ASP A 196 -3.72 1.35 4.88
C ASP A 196 -4.59 1.93 6.01
N ALA A 197 -5.38 2.96 5.69
CA ALA A 197 -6.23 3.66 6.66
C ALA A 197 -7.20 2.71 7.40
N GLN A 198 -7.71 1.68 6.71
CA GLN A 198 -8.64 0.70 7.29
C GLN A 198 -8.03 -0.12 8.44
N ASN A 199 -6.70 -0.19 8.56
CA ASN A 199 -6.00 -0.92 9.62
C ASN A 199 -5.55 -0.01 10.77
N GLU A 200 -6.15 1.18 10.93
CA GLU A 200 -5.86 2.07 12.07
C GLU A 200 -6.06 1.37 13.42
N SER A 201 -7.16 0.63 13.59
CA SER A 201 -7.46 -0.08 14.84
C SER A 201 -6.35 -1.06 15.22
N LEU A 202 -5.81 -1.79 14.24
CA LEU A 202 -4.67 -2.70 14.44
C LEU A 202 -3.40 -1.93 14.84
N ARG A 203 -3.06 -0.84 14.12
CA ARG A 203 -1.89 -0.03 14.45
C ARG A 203 -2.00 0.57 15.84
N ARG A 204 -3.14 1.15 16.18
CA ARG A 204 -3.43 1.69 17.52
C ARG A 204 -3.30 0.61 18.59
N PHE A 205 -3.81 -0.60 18.34
CA PHE A 205 -3.66 -1.73 19.25
C PHE A 205 -2.18 -2.09 19.48
N LEU A 206 -1.39 -2.21 18.42
CA LEU A 206 0.04 -2.52 18.51
C LEU A 206 0.81 -1.44 19.27
N ILE A 207 0.63 -0.17 18.88
CA ILE A 207 1.32 0.97 19.49
C ILE A 207 1.01 1.09 21.00
N SER A 208 -0.23 0.78 21.38
CA SER A 208 -0.67 0.98 22.79
C SER A 208 -0.34 -0.20 23.72
N ASN A 209 -0.17 -1.40 23.16
CA ASN A 209 -0.06 -2.62 23.97
C ASN A 209 1.28 -3.35 23.83
N MET A 210 2.08 -3.02 22.82
CA MET A 210 3.33 -3.71 22.54
C MET A 210 4.44 -2.73 22.18
N GLN A 211 5.67 -3.05 22.56
CA GLN A 211 6.82 -2.39 21.96
C GLN A 211 7.04 -2.96 20.56
N ILE A 212 6.96 -2.12 19.55
CA ILE A 212 7.29 -2.48 18.18
C ILE A 212 8.81 -2.38 18.03
N LYS A 213 9.49 -3.51 17.86
CA LYS A 213 10.96 -3.58 17.75
C LYS A 213 11.44 -3.27 16.33
N VAL A 214 10.75 -3.81 15.33
CA VAL A 214 11.10 -3.65 13.92
C VAL A 214 9.86 -3.51 13.05
N ILE A 215 9.92 -2.59 12.10
CA ILE A 215 9.05 -2.54 10.92
C ILE A 215 9.96 -2.53 9.70
N ALA A 216 9.98 -3.64 8.94
CA ALA A 216 10.76 -3.76 7.71
C ALA A 216 9.83 -3.89 6.50
N ARG A 217 9.75 -2.86 5.68
CA ARG A 217 8.93 -2.79 4.47
C ARG A 217 9.75 -3.23 3.27
N LEU A 218 9.44 -4.43 2.73
CA LEU A 218 10.29 -5.12 1.76
C LEU A 218 9.80 -4.98 0.32
N GLY A 219 8.55 -4.58 0.11
CA GLY A 219 7.97 -4.35 -1.20
C GLY A 219 7.39 -5.60 -1.88
N GLU A 220 7.13 -5.48 -3.18
CA GLU A 220 6.45 -6.50 -4.00
C GLU A 220 7.40 -7.58 -4.52
N LYS A 221 6.82 -8.70 -5.00
CA LYS A 221 7.49 -9.79 -5.72
C LYS A 221 8.46 -10.65 -4.88
N LEU A 222 8.33 -10.64 -3.55
CA LEU A 222 9.11 -11.52 -2.70
C LEU A 222 8.60 -12.98 -2.72
N PHE A 223 7.36 -13.17 -3.14
CA PHE A 223 6.72 -14.48 -3.29
C PHE A 223 6.37 -14.74 -4.75
N GLU A 224 6.45 -15.98 -5.20
CA GLU A 224 6.01 -16.37 -6.54
C GLU A 224 4.51 -16.13 -6.69
N ASN A 225 4.11 -15.55 -7.82
CA ASN A 225 2.70 -15.29 -8.19
C ASN A 225 1.90 -14.38 -7.24
N ILE A 226 2.55 -13.71 -6.27
CA ILE A 226 1.89 -12.77 -5.37
C ILE A 226 2.40 -11.36 -5.63
N PHE A 227 1.44 -10.47 -5.96
CA PHE A 227 1.70 -9.06 -6.28
C PHE A 227 1.44 -8.12 -5.09
N ARG A 228 1.27 -8.68 -3.86
CA ARG A 228 1.12 -7.86 -2.65
C ARG A 228 2.50 -7.55 -2.06
N ALA A 229 2.69 -6.29 -1.70
CA ALA A 229 3.90 -5.87 -1.00
C ALA A 229 3.96 -6.47 0.40
N THR A 230 5.17 -6.76 0.85
CA THR A 230 5.49 -7.52 2.06
C THR A 230 6.11 -6.63 3.12
N THR A 231 5.65 -6.79 4.35
CA THR A 231 6.21 -6.16 5.55
C THR A 231 6.56 -7.23 6.59
N VAL A 232 7.71 -7.09 7.25
CA VAL A 232 8.05 -7.86 8.45
C VAL A 232 7.87 -6.95 9.66
N ILE A 233 7.12 -7.43 10.65
CA ILE A 233 6.92 -6.73 11.92
C ILE A 233 7.36 -7.61 13.08
N ILE A 234 8.16 -7.04 14.00
CA ILE A 234 8.59 -7.71 15.23
C ILE A 234 8.15 -6.87 16.41
N CYS A 235 7.39 -7.48 17.32
CA CYS A 235 6.86 -6.81 18.51
C CYS A 235 7.18 -7.61 19.77
N GLN A 236 7.37 -6.89 20.88
CA GLN A 236 7.51 -7.45 22.21
C GLN A 236 6.27 -7.16 23.05
N LYS A 237 5.74 -8.18 23.73
CA LYS A 237 4.60 -8.04 24.63
C LYS A 237 4.97 -7.35 25.92
N ARG A 238 5.15 -6.04 25.87
CA ARG A 238 5.21 -5.14 27.01
C ARG A 238 4.62 -3.79 26.64
N LYS A 239 4.07 -3.09 27.61
CA LYS A 239 3.60 -1.72 27.35
C LYS A 239 4.78 -0.84 26.96
N PRO A 240 4.66 -0.05 25.88
CA PRO A 240 5.70 0.87 25.49
C PRO A 240 5.80 2.05 26.44
N THR A 241 6.98 2.66 26.47
CA THR A 241 7.28 3.91 27.15
C THR A 241 7.49 5.03 26.12
N SER A 242 7.55 6.28 26.58
CA SER A 242 7.82 7.43 25.70
C SER A 242 9.19 7.36 25.00
N ASN A 243 10.13 6.60 25.57
CA ASN A 243 11.51 6.50 25.08
C ASN A 243 11.77 5.23 24.27
N ASP A 244 10.73 4.49 23.92
CA ASP A 244 10.89 3.29 23.09
C ASP A 244 11.05 3.66 21.62
N TYR A 245 12.09 3.09 21.01
CA TYR A 245 12.35 3.21 19.58
C TYR A 245 11.90 1.97 18.84
N THR A 246 11.43 2.18 17.61
CA THR A 246 11.19 1.16 16.59
C THR A 246 12.29 1.25 15.54
N ILE A 247 12.94 0.15 15.23
CA ILE A 247 13.85 0.09 14.09
C ILE A 247 13.02 0.02 12.81
N CYS A 248 13.17 1.00 11.94
CA CYS A 248 12.50 1.10 10.66
C CYS A 248 13.47 0.78 9.53
N PHE A 249 13.00 0.05 8.54
CA PHE A 249 13.75 -0.31 7.36
C PHE A 249 12.84 -0.36 6.13
N ARG A 250 13.30 0.24 5.04
CA ARG A 250 12.69 0.08 3.72
C ARG A 250 13.71 -0.52 2.76
N LEU A 251 13.34 -1.60 2.08
CA LEU A 251 14.13 -2.15 0.98
C LEU A 251 13.85 -1.34 -0.29
N SER A 252 14.86 -0.64 -0.80
CA SER A 252 14.71 0.16 -2.02
C SER A 252 14.37 -0.71 -3.23
N THR A 253 13.82 -0.11 -4.28
CA THR A 253 13.50 -0.83 -5.53
C THR A 253 14.75 -1.43 -6.17
N ASN A 254 15.89 -0.76 -6.09
CA ASN A 254 17.14 -1.25 -6.66
C ASN A 254 17.73 -2.41 -5.82
N ASP A 255 17.78 -2.26 -4.50
CA ASP A 255 18.25 -3.32 -3.59
C ASP A 255 17.37 -4.56 -3.66
N ARG A 256 16.05 -4.38 -3.86
CA ARG A 256 15.13 -5.49 -4.06
C ARG A 256 15.43 -6.27 -5.34
N LYS A 257 15.82 -5.60 -6.43
CA LYS A 257 16.24 -6.28 -7.67
C LYS A 257 17.48 -7.16 -7.45
N THR A 258 18.49 -6.63 -6.78
CA THR A 258 19.72 -7.37 -6.46
C THR A 258 19.47 -8.52 -5.49
N TYR A 259 18.59 -8.32 -4.49
CA TYR A 259 18.15 -9.39 -3.60
C TYR A 259 17.43 -10.51 -4.38
N LEU A 260 16.46 -10.16 -5.24
CA LEU A 260 15.70 -11.13 -6.05
C LEU A 260 16.58 -11.86 -7.07
N ALA A 261 17.66 -11.23 -7.54
CA ALA A 261 18.68 -11.88 -8.37
C ALA A 261 19.59 -12.83 -7.58
N GLY A 262 19.47 -12.88 -6.25
CA GLY A 262 20.32 -13.72 -5.39
C GLY A 262 21.72 -13.18 -5.15
N GLU A 263 21.99 -11.92 -5.53
CA GLU A 263 23.32 -11.31 -5.43
C GLU A 263 23.69 -10.90 -4.00
N GLN A 264 22.68 -10.56 -3.18
CA GLN A 264 22.89 -10.11 -1.81
C GLN A 264 21.74 -10.53 -0.90
N LYS A 265 22.00 -10.69 0.40
CA LYS A 265 21.02 -11.07 1.43
C LYS A 265 20.26 -9.84 1.96
N LEU A 266 18.98 -10.00 2.34
CA LEU A 266 18.16 -8.96 2.96
C LEU A 266 18.81 -8.35 4.20
N TYR A 267 19.48 -9.18 5.00
CA TYR A 267 20.13 -8.74 6.24
C TYR A 267 21.25 -7.71 5.99
N TYR A 268 21.95 -7.80 4.86
CA TYR A 268 22.96 -6.81 4.48
C TYR A 268 22.32 -5.42 4.28
N TYR A 269 21.27 -5.33 3.48
CA TYR A 269 20.57 -4.07 3.24
C TYR A 269 19.93 -3.50 4.52
N TYR A 270 19.36 -4.38 5.35
CA TYR A 270 18.82 -3.99 6.64
C TYR A 270 19.88 -3.30 7.52
N GLU A 271 21.07 -3.87 7.66
CA GLU A 271 22.13 -3.28 8.48
C GLU A 271 22.63 -1.93 7.93
N GLN A 272 22.59 -1.73 6.60
CA GLN A 272 23.03 -0.50 5.98
C GLN A 272 22.01 0.64 6.06
N CYS A 273 20.72 0.33 5.99
CA CYS A 273 19.67 1.33 5.77
C CYS A 273 18.68 1.47 6.95
N LYS A 274 18.76 0.60 7.98
CA LYS A 274 17.90 0.71 9.15
C LYS A 274 18.13 2.01 9.91
N HIS A 275 17.09 2.55 10.48
CA HIS A 275 17.14 3.72 11.36
C HIS A 275 16.11 3.59 12.49
N GLU A 276 16.22 4.41 13.49
CA GLU A 276 15.35 4.39 14.66
C GLU A 276 14.31 5.51 14.59
N VAL A 277 13.11 5.20 15.05
CA VAL A 277 11.98 6.12 15.14
C VAL A 277 11.34 5.98 16.51
N LEU A 278 11.04 7.07 17.20
CA LEU A 278 10.29 7.01 18.45
C LEU A 278 8.90 6.41 18.22
N GLN A 279 8.58 5.32 18.92
CA GLN A 279 7.27 4.67 18.77
C GLN A 279 6.11 5.60 19.13
N SER A 280 6.29 6.52 20.07
CA SER A 280 5.28 7.50 20.48
C SER A 280 4.85 8.42 19.32
N ARG A 281 5.71 8.66 18.33
CA ARG A 281 5.39 9.43 17.13
C ARG A 281 4.24 8.79 16.34
N PHE A 282 4.25 7.46 16.19
CA PHE A 282 3.18 6.75 15.47
C PHE A 282 1.80 6.95 16.10
N LEU A 283 1.72 7.12 17.42
CA LEU A 283 0.46 7.40 18.11
C LEU A 283 -0.04 8.83 17.84
N ALA A 284 0.87 9.78 17.67
CA ALA A 284 0.55 11.17 17.38
C ALA A 284 0.16 11.39 15.91
N ASN A 285 0.58 10.50 15.01
CA ASN A 285 0.26 10.60 13.59
C ASN A 285 -1.23 10.42 13.31
N ILE A 286 -1.72 11.09 12.27
CA ILE A 286 -3.09 10.90 11.76
C ILE A 286 -3.29 9.41 11.45
N ASN A 287 -4.40 8.85 11.94
CA ASN A 287 -4.75 7.42 11.80
C ASN A 287 -3.68 6.48 12.37
N CYS A 288 -2.87 6.92 13.35
CA CYS A 288 -1.75 6.15 13.90
C CYS A 288 -0.82 5.61 12.80
N ASN A 289 -0.55 6.39 11.78
CA ASN A 289 0.23 5.95 10.63
C ASN A 289 1.69 5.63 11.01
N PHE A 290 2.21 4.55 10.43
CA PHE A 290 3.62 4.17 10.55
C PHE A 290 4.44 4.90 9.47
N ASP A 291 4.91 6.11 9.78
CA ASP A 291 5.75 6.94 8.91
C ASP A 291 7.22 6.51 8.97
N ILE A 292 7.47 5.28 8.61
CA ILE A 292 8.78 4.61 8.74
C ILE A 292 9.89 5.23 7.89
N ASP A 293 9.57 6.08 6.93
CA ASP A 293 10.54 6.74 6.05
C ASP A 293 11.02 8.10 6.59
N ALA A 294 10.36 8.62 7.62
CA ALA A 294 10.76 9.84 8.29
C ALA A 294 11.79 9.54 9.40
N ARG A 295 12.99 10.07 9.24
CA ARG A 295 14.07 9.93 10.21
C ARG A 295 13.93 10.93 11.37
N VAL A 296 14.66 10.70 12.45
CA VAL A 296 14.63 11.58 13.64
C VAL A 296 15.03 13.02 13.27
N GLU A 297 16.02 13.19 12.40
CA GLU A 297 16.51 14.49 11.95
C GLU A 297 15.45 15.29 11.18
N GLU A 298 14.45 14.60 10.62
CA GLU A 298 13.37 15.20 9.82
C GLU A 298 12.11 15.51 10.62
N GLU A 299 12.04 15.12 11.89
CA GLU A 299 10.83 15.29 12.74
C GLU A 299 10.45 16.77 12.91
N SER A 300 11.44 17.65 13.08
CA SER A 300 11.21 19.09 13.21
C SER A 300 10.59 19.65 11.93
N LEU A 301 11.13 19.30 10.78
CA LEU A 301 10.62 19.71 9.46
C LEU A 301 9.19 19.22 9.23
N ILE A 302 8.92 17.95 9.50
CA ILE A 302 7.57 17.37 9.35
C ILE A 302 6.57 18.09 10.28
N SER A 303 6.97 18.38 11.52
CA SER A 303 6.15 19.14 12.46
C SER A 303 5.86 20.57 11.97
N LYS A 304 6.87 21.29 11.44
CA LYS A 304 6.68 22.61 10.82
C LYS A 304 5.68 22.57 9.65
N ILE A 305 5.78 21.52 8.81
CA ILE A 305 4.86 21.34 7.67
C ILE A 305 3.43 21.11 8.15
N GLN A 306 3.21 20.35 9.22
CA GLN A 306 1.88 20.02 9.76
C GLN A 306 1.23 21.16 10.56
N THR A 307 2.01 22.10 11.08
CA THR A 307 1.48 23.17 11.93
C THR A 307 0.54 24.09 11.16
N ASP A 308 -0.56 24.55 11.78
CA ASP A 308 -1.54 25.50 11.24
C ASP A 308 -2.16 25.08 9.89
N CYS A 309 -2.37 23.79 9.71
CA CYS A 309 -3.01 23.23 8.52
C CYS A 309 -4.53 23.11 8.69
N ILE A 310 -5.24 23.24 7.58
CA ILE A 310 -6.69 23.06 7.50
C ILE A 310 -7.06 21.60 7.24
N LEU A 311 -8.29 21.24 7.57
CA LEU A 311 -8.87 19.96 7.17
C LEU A 311 -9.55 20.10 5.80
N TRP A 312 -9.15 19.27 4.85
CA TRP A 312 -9.73 19.25 3.51
C TRP A 312 -11.24 19.00 3.52
N ASP A 313 -11.71 18.13 4.43
CA ASP A 313 -13.14 17.81 4.57
C ASP A 313 -13.98 19.00 5.02
N ASP A 314 -13.41 20.03 5.63
CA ASP A 314 -14.15 21.26 5.99
C ASP A 314 -14.44 22.14 4.77
N ILE A 315 -13.60 22.04 3.74
CA ILE A 315 -13.62 22.95 2.58
C ILE A 315 -14.17 22.26 1.33
N PHE A 316 -13.72 21.02 1.05
CA PHE A 316 -14.00 20.37 -0.22
C PHE A 316 -14.95 19.18 -0.09
N SER A 317 -15.88 19.09 -1.03
CA SER A 317 -16.55 17.85 -1.38
C SER A 317 -15.68 17.05 -2.34
N PHE A 318 -15.80 15.73 -2.27
CA PHE A 318 -15.01 14.79 -3.06
C PHE A 318 -15.88 14.06 -4.07
N GLY A 319 -15.43 13.99 -5.31
CA GLY A 319 -16.07 13.26 -6.38
C GLY A 319 -15.12 12.39 -7.18
N ARG A 320 -15.68 11.41 -7.86
CA ARG A 320 -14.99 10.54 -8.83
C ARG A 320 -15.77 10.53 -10.12
N GLY A 321 -15.07 10.61 -11.24
CA GLY A 321 -15.66 10.59 -12.56
C GLY A 321 -16.26 9.25 -12.97
N VAL A 322 -16.46 9.06 -14.27
CA VAL A 322 -17.04 7.87 -14.88
C VAL A 322 -16.20 6.63 -14.57
N GLU A 323 -16.84 5.56 -14.15
CA GLU A 323 -16.14 4.33 -13.70
C GLU A 323 -15.82 3.40 -14.87
N ILE A 324 -14.85 3.80 -15.68
CA ILE A 324 -14.31 3.03 -16.81
C ILE A 324 -12.79 3.12 -16.83
N SER A 325 -12.13 2.23 -17.58
CA SER A 325 -10.69 2.29 -17.81
C SER A 325 -10.30 3.52 -18.64
N LYS A 326 -9.01 3.91 -18.60
CA LYS A 326 -8.49 5.01 -19.42
C LYS A 326 -8.61 4.77 -20.93
N THR A 327 -8.59 3.52 -21.34
CA THR A 327 -8.79 3.09 -22.73
C THR A 327 -10.26 3.14 -23.13
N GLY A 328 -11.19 3.25 -22.18
CA GLY A 328 -12.62 3.26 -22.42
C GLY A 328 -13.14 1.90 -22.92
N GLU A 329 -12.43 0.82 -22.64
CA GLU A 329 -12.88 -0.53 -22.98
C GLU A 329 -14.02 -0.96 -22.08
N VAL A 330 -15.09 -1.44 -22.68
CA VAL A 330 -16.28 -1.95 -22.02
C VAL A 330 -16.71 -3.26 -22.65
N THR A 331 -17.33 -4.15 -21.88
CA THR A 331 -18.06 -5.29 -22.42
C THR A 331 -19.56 -5.00 -22.41
N VAL A 332 -20.28 -5.48 -23.40
CA VAL A 332 -21.74 -5.33 -23.51
C VAL A 332 -22.39 -6.63 -23.07
N CYS A 333 -23.29 -6.56 -22.10
CA CYS A 333 -24.00 -7.73 -21.60
C CYS A 333 -24.93 -8.30 -22.68
N GLU A 334 -24.81 -9.58 -23.01
CA GLU A 334 -25.62 -10.26 -24.02
C GLU A 334 -27.09 -10.38 -23.59
N HIS A 335 -27.43 -10.26 -22.31
CA HIS A 335 -28.78 -10.40 -21.77
C HIS A 335 -29.54 -9.07 -21.65
N CYS A 336 -28.90 -8.01 -21.16
CA CYS A 336 -29.58 -6.73 -20.95
C CYS A 336 -29.05 -5.58 -21.80
N GLY A 337 -27.97 -5.78 -22.55
CA GLY A 337 -27.37 -4.75 -23.41
C GLY A 337 -26.53 -3.71 -22.70
N ASP A 338 -26.40 -3.76 -21.37
CA ASP A 338 -25.64 -2.78 -20.59
C ASP A 338 -24.13 -2.94 -20.80
N ALA A 339 -23.48 -1.82 -21.09
CA ALA A 339 -22.02 -1.73 -21.18
C ALA A 339 -21.40 -1.57 -19.77
N GLN A 340 -20.32 -2.27 -19.51
CA GLN A 340 -19.63 -2.27 -18.22
C GLN A 340 -18.12 -2.42 -18.40
N GLY A 341 -17.34 -1.82 -17.49
CA GLY A 341 -15.92 -2.10 -17.40
C GLY A 341 -15.64 -3.56 -17.04
N TYR A 342 -14.49 -4.07 -17.42
CA TYR A 342 -14.02 -5.41 -17.09
C TYR A 342 -12.54 -5.42 -16.71
N THR A 343 -12.09 -6.48 -16.05
CA THR A 343 -10.70 -6.69 -15.67
C THR A 343 -10.00 -7.64 -16.63
N SER A 344 -8.65 -7.61 -16.67
CA SER A 344 -7.87 -8.57 -17.46
C SER A 344 -8.16 -10.03 -17.04
N ALA A 345 -8.41 -10.29 -15.75
CA ALA A 345 -8.78 -11.62 -15.28
C ALA A 345 -10.13 -12.08 -15.84
N GLN A 346 -11.13 -11.17 -15.93
CA GLN A 346 -12.44 -11.45 -16.54
C GLN A 346 -12.31 -11.68 -18.04
N PHE A 347 -11.47 -10.92 -18.73
CA PHE A 347 -11.18 -11.13 -20.13
C PHE A 347 -10.51 -12.50 -20.38
N ASN A 348 -9.51 -12.85 -19.58
CA ASN A 348 -8.82 -14.14 -19.68
C ASN A 348 -9.73 -15.33 -19.34
N SER A 349 -10.65 -15.18 -18.38
CA SER A 349 -11.64 -16.21 -18.04
C SER A 349 -12.85 -16.22 -18.97
N LYS A 350 -12.94 -15.26 -19.91
CA LYS A 350 -14.02 -15.07 -20.88
C LYS A 350 -15.41 -14.92 -20.25
N ARG A 351 -15.51 -14.50 -18.99
CA ARG A 351 -16.79 -14.38 -18.28
C ARG A 351 -16.78 -13.30 -17.20
N LYS A 352 -17.95 -12.75 -16.95
CA LYS A 352 -18.22 -11.79 -15.90
C LYS A 352 -19.69 -11.89 -15.48
N ILE A 353 -20.00 -11.63 -14.20
CA ILE A 353 -21.38 -11.41 -13.78
C ILE A 353 -21.75 -9.94 -14.08
N CYS A 354 -22.82 -9.75 -14.81
CA CYS A 354 -23.36 -8.43 -15.11
C CYS A 354 -23.85 -7.75 -13.83
N THR A 355 -23.42 -6.51 -13.63
CA THR A 355 -23.81 -5.76 -12.42
C THR A 355 -25.28 -5.29 -12.45
N SER A 356 -25.88 -5.20 -13.63
CA SER A 356 -27.25 -4.75 -13.81
C SER A 356 -28.27 -5.89 -13.69
N CYS A 357 -28.10 -6.96 -14.47
CA CYS A 357 -29.09 -8.07 -14.50
C CYS A 357 -28.66 -9.33 -13.74
N GLN A 358 -27.46 -9.33 -13.15
CA GLN A 358 -26.89 -10.44 -12.39
C GLN A 358 -26.66 -11.74 -13.19
N SER A 359 -26.83 -11.71 -14.51
CA SER A 359 -26.57 -12.85 -15.38
C SER A 359 -25.07 -12.97 -15.69
N GLU A 360 -24.57 -14.18 -15.89
CA GLU A 360 -23.23 -14.39 -16.45
C GLU A 360 -23.21 -13.92 -17.91
N THR A 361 -22.24 -13.08 -18.28
CA THR A 361 -22.06 -12.58 -19.65
C THR A 361 -20.63 -12.86 -20.13
N ARG A 362 -20.50 -13.06 -21.42
CA ARG A 362 -19.22 -13.29 -22.08
C ARG A 362 -18.39 -12.02 -22.13
N VAL A 363 -17.05 -12.16 -22.03
CA VAL A 363 -16.09 -11.05 -22.13
C VAL A 363 -14.98 -11.48 -23.08
N ASP A 364 -15.12 -11.12 -24.34
CA ASP A 364 -14.15 -11.39 -25.39
C ASP A 364 -14.15 -10.28 -26.45
N ILE A 365 -13.40 -10.48 -27.52
CA ILE A 365 -13.28 -9.49 -28.60
C ILE A 365 -14.62 -9.14 -29.28
N ASP A 366 -15.58 -10.07 -29.31
CA ASP A 366 -16.87 -9.87 -29.94
C ASP A 366 -17.85 -9.07 -29.06
N THR A 367 -17.70 -9.18 -27.73
CA THR A 367 -18.55 -8.50 -26.75
C THR A 367 -17.94 -7.20 -26.24
N THR A 368 -16.67 -6.92 -26.55
CA THR A 368 -15.96 -5.72 -26.08
C THR A 368 -15.92 -4.63 -27.14
N ARG A 369 -15.96 -3.36 -26.70
CA ARG A 369 -15.79 -2.21 -27.57
C ARG A 369 -15.16 -1.02 -26.82
N ILE A 370 -14.60 -0.09 -27.58
CA ILE A 370 -13.99 1.13 -27.05
C ILE A 370 -14.99 2.27 -27.17
N ILE A 371 -15.22 2.98 -26.06
CA ILE A 371 -16.12 4.15 -25.99
C ILE A 371 -15.37 5.47 -25.70
N ILE A 372 -14.04 5.44 -25.57
CA ILE A 372 -13.19 6.65 -25.51
C ILE A 372 -12.29 6.65 -26.74
N ASN A 373 -12.26 7.80 -27.46
CA ASN A 373 -11.42 7.99 -28.63
C ASN A 373 -10.53 9.23 -28.44
N ILE A 374 -9.38 9.24 -29.10
CA ILE A 374 -8.56 10.43 -29.30
C ILE A 374 -9.09 11.20 -30.51
N GLY A 375 -9.24 12.51 -30.34
CA GLY A 375 -9.79 13.38 -31.37
C GLY A 375 -11.33 13.41 -31.42
N ARG A 376 -11.87 14.50 -31.96
CA ARG A 376 -13.31 14.78 -32.01
C ARG A 376 -14.04 13.79 -32.92
N LYS A 377 -15.15 13.22 -32.44
CA LYS A 377 -16.03 12.31 -33.18
C LYS A 377 -17.50 12.72 -32.96
N LYS A 378 -18.34 12.57 -33.98
CA LYS A 378 -19.80 12.81 -33.87
C LYS A 378 -20.41 11.87 -32.82
N GLY A 379 -21.25 12.37 -31.93
CA GLY A 379 -21.87 11.59 -30.85
C GLY A 379 -21.00 11.45 -29.59
N PHE A 380 -19.82 12.06 -29.56
CA PHE A 380 -18.89 12.06 -28.44
C PHE A 380 -18.81 13.43 -27.77
N SER A 381 -18.44 13.45 -26.48
CA SER A 381 -18.10 14.67 -25.71
C SER A 381 -16.70 14.55 -25.14
N LYS A 382 -16.04 15.66 -24.90
CA LYS A 382 -14.73 15.67 -24.24
C LYS A 382 -14.78 14.96 -22.88
N ILE A 383 -13.70 14.29 -22.52
CA ILE A 383 -13.49 13.68 -21.23
C ILE A 383 -12.03 13.82 -20.84
N ILE A 384 -11.78 14.08 -19.55
CA ILE A 384 -10.43 14.21 -19.00
C ILE A 384 -10.02 12.85 -18.41
N VAL A 385 -8.89 12.33 -18.86
CA VAL A 385 -8.26 11.12 -18.31
C VAL A 385 -7.07 11.52 -17.43
N GLY A 386 -6.53 10.57 -16.63
CA GLY A 386 -5.44 10.88 -15.71
C GLY A 386 -4.18 11.43 -16.39
N GLU A 387 -3.90 11.00 -17.62
CA GLU A 387 -2.74 11.45 -18.41
C GLU A 387 -2.88 12.88 -18.94
N ASP A 388 -4.07 13.44 -18.96
CA ASP A 388 -4.34 14.82 -19.37
C ASP A 388 -4.01 15.85 -18.26
N LEU A 389 -3.79 15.36 -17.01
CA LEU A 389 -3.40 16.22 -15.90
C LEU A 389 -1.89 16.24 -15.74
N HIS A 390 -1.33 17.43 -15.74
CA HIS A 390 0.04 17.76 -15.37
C HIS A 390 0.04 18.68 -14.14
N ARG A 391 1.20 18.94 -13.57
CA ARG A 391 1.29 19.96 -12.51
C ARG A 391 0.80 21.29 -13.07
N TYR A 392 -0.19 21.86 -12.39
CA TYR A 392 -0.87 23.14 -12.70
C TYR A 392 -1.76 23.17 -13.95
N THR A 393 -1.55 22.30 -14.93
CA THR A 393 -2.22 22.40 -16.23
C THR A 393 -3.07 21.16 -16.53
N CYS A 394 -4.15 21.38 -17.27
CA CYS A 394 -5.03 20.33 -17.76
C CYS A 394 -5.44 20.62 -19.21
N GLY A 395 -5.35 19.63 -20.07
CA GLY A 395 -5.81 19.75 -21.46
C GLY A 395 -6.06 18.37 -22.06
N THR A 396 -7.25 18.14 -22.62
CA THR A 396 -7.64 16.85 -23.14
C THR A 396 -7.95 16.85 -24.63
N ASN A 397 -7.56 15.80 -25.33
CA ASN A 397 -8.01 15.42 -26.66
C ASN A 397 -8.77 14.09 -26.66
N HIS A 398 -9.19 13.62 -25.48
CA HIS A 398 -9.99 12.44 -25.32
C HIS A 398 -11.49 12.76 -25.39
N TYR A 399 -12.27 11.89 -25.99
CA TYR A 399 -13.71 12.03 -26.19
C TYR A 399 -14.41 10.72 -25.85
N ILE A 400 -15.49 10.81 -25.05
CA ILE A 400 -16.32 9.67 -24.67
C ILE A 400 -17.62 9.65 -25.46
N GLU A 401 -18.07 8.50 -25.87
CA GLU A 401 -19.37 8.28 -26.49
C GLU A 401 -20.49 8.67 -25.52
N LYS A 402 -21.49 9.41 -26.00
CA LYS A 402 -22.60 9.88 -25.16
C LYS A 402 -23.68 8.81 -25.03
N ALA A 403 -24.34 8.79 -23.88
CA ALA A 403 -25.55 7.99 -23.64
C ALA A 403 -25.39 6.49 -23.92
N VAL A 404 -24.21 5.93 -23.65
CA VAL A 404 -24.01 4.48 -23.71
C VAL A 404 -24.79 3.82 -22.59
N GLN A 405 -25.71 2.91 -22.94
CA GLN A 405 -26.52 2.17 -21.98
C GLN A 405 -25.63 1.42 -20.97
N GLY A 406 -25.96 1.47 -19.69
CA GLY A 406 -25.19 0.84 -18.60
C GLY A 406 -24.02 1.66 -18.05
N ILE A 407 -23.60 2.74 -18.73
CA ILE A 407 -22.54 3.63 -18.26
C ILE A 407 -23.12 4.74 -17.39
N ASN A 408 -22.68 4.78 -16.12
CA ASN A 408 -23.03 5.86 -15.20
C ASN A 408 -22.10 7.07 -15.42
N TYR A 409 -22.58 8.07 -16.16
CA TYR A 409 -21.85 9.30 -16.42
C TYR A 409 -21.81 10.27 -15.24
N LYS A 410 -22.41 9.91 -14.11
CA LYS A 410 -22.60 10.76 -12.91
C LYS A 410 -23.44 12.00 -13.23
N ALA A 411 -23.86 12.71 -12.19
CA ALA A 411 -24.63 13.94 -12.34
C ALA A 411 -23.78 15.08 -12.92
N ASP A 412 -24.35 15.90 -13.80
CA ASP A 412 -23.64 17.04 -14.41
C ASP A 412 -23.17 18.09 -13.38
N SER A 413 -23.87 18.21 -12.24
CA SER A 413 -23.46 19.06 -11.12
C SER A 413 -22.07 18.72 -10.56
N LEU A 414 -21.65 17.46 -10.67
CA LEU A 414 -20.30 17.04 -10.28
C LEU A 414 -19.22 17.73 -11.15
N TYR A 415 -19.53 17.97 -12.41
CA TYR A 415 -18.59 18.53 -13.39
C TYR A 415 -18.69 20.04 -13.57
N SER A 416 -19.61 20.72 -12.87
CA SER A 416 -19.71 22.18 -12.95
C SER A 416 -18.40 22.84 -12.53
N SER A 417 -18.01 23.88 -13.28
CA SER A 417 -16.78 24.65 -13.07
C SER A 417 -16.97 25.83 -12.10
N PRO A 418 -15.90 26.37 -11.50
CA PRO A 418 -14.55 25.79 -11.50
C PRO A 418 -14.42 24.59 -10.56
N LYS A 419 -13.48 23.70 -10.85
CA LYS A 419 -13.20 22.52 -10.00
C LYS A 419 -11.71 22.22 -9.96
N LEU A 420 -11.22 21.79 -8.82
CA LEU A 420 -9.85 21.32 -8.66
C LEU A 420 -9.81 19.81 -8.97
N LEU A 421 -9.01 19.42 -9.93
CA LEU A 421 -8.80 18.05 -10.35
C LEU A 421 -7.48 17.55 -9.79
N VAL A 422 -7.47 16.29 -9.32
CA VAL A 422 -6.27 15.61 -8.82
C VAL A 422 -6.15 14.26 -9.48
N ARG A 423 -4.99 13.97 -10.06
CA ARG A 423 -4.67 12.68 -10.64
C ARG A 423 -4.53 11.63 -9.56
N LYS A 424 -5.26 10.52 -9.70
CA LYS A 424 -5.24 9.42 -8.74
C LYS A 424 -3.99 8.55 -8.87
N THR A 425 -3.55 8.26 -10.10
CA THR A 425 -2.53 7.24 -10.41
C THR A 425 -1.25 7.86 -10.96
N GLY A 426 -0.12 7.28 -10.65
CA GLY A 426 1.20 7.73 -11.07
C GLY A 426 2.06 8.21 -9.91
N LEU A 427 3.31 8.54 -10.21
CA LEU A 427 4.23 9.16 -9.26
C LEU A 427 3.92 10.63 -9.13
N GLY A 428 4.09 11.17 -7.93
CA GLY A 428 3.86 12.59 -7.68
C GLY A 428 2.41 12.97 -7.43
N ILE A 429 2.21 14.24 -7.08
CA ILE A 429 0.90 14.87 -6.92
C ILE A 429 0.69 15.79 -8.13
N TYR A 430 -0.35 15.51 -8.92
CA TYR A 430 -0.69 16.28 -10.10
C TYR A 430 -2.08 16.84 -9.90
N ALA A 431 -2.16 18.16 -9.77
CA ALA A 431 -3.40 18.87 -9.65
C ALA A 431 -3.48 20.00 -10.70
N ALA A 432 -4.68 20.26 -11.19
CA ALA A 432 -5.01 21.34 -12.10
C ALA A 432 -6.41 21.88 -11.82
N ILE A 433 -6.67 23.15 -12.17
CA ILE A 433 -8.02 23.68 -12.14
C ILE A 433 -8.64 23.50 -13.52
N ASP A 434 -9.86 22.97 -13.54
CA ASP A 434 -10.66 22.89 -14.75
C ASP A 434 -11.83 23.90 -14.70
N TYR A 435 -11.82 24.81 -15.65
CA TYR A 435 -12.85 25.84 -15.85
C TYR A 435 -13.91 25.43 -16.88
N SER A 436 -13.80 24.18 -17.37
CA SER A 436 -14.78 23.59 -18.29
C SER A 436 -15.81 22.75 -17.54
N HIS A 437 -16.78 22.22 -18.28
CA HIS A 437 -17.76 21.26 -17.79
C HIS A 437 -17.46 19.83 -18.25
N GLU A 438 -16.22 19.57 -18.69
CA GLU A 438 -15.84 18.26 -19.15
C GLU A 438 -15.93 17.21 -18.04
N LYS A 439 -16.38 16.01 -18.45
CA LYS A 439 -16.42 14.84 -17.59
C LYS A 439 -15.01 14.31 -17.36
N THR A 440 -14.82 13.57 -16.27
CA THR A 440 -13.56 12.89 -15.98
C THR A 440 -13.78 11.39 -15.85
N ILE A 441 -12.75 10.58 -15.97
CA ILE A 441 -12.79 9.15 -15.59
C ILE A 441 -12.46 8.98 -14.10
N GLN A 442 -12.66 7.76 -13.59
CA GLN A 442 -12.43 7.42 -12.17
C GLN A 442 -10.99 7.61 -11.67
N THR A 443 -10.00 7.74 -12.56
CA THR A 443 -8.60 8.00 -12.19
C THR A 443 -8.31 9.49 -11.97
N VAL A 444 -9.32 10.34 -12.04
CA VAL A 444 -9.26 11.75 -11.73
C VAL A 444 -10.23 12.06 -10.61
N TYR A 445 -9.72 12.55 -9.50
CA TYR A 445 -10.52 13.06 -8.39
C TYR A 445 -10.99 14.47 -8.66
N ILE A 446 -12.20 14.79 -8.19
CA ILE A 446 -12.84 16.09 -8.35
C ILE A 446 -13.05 16.68 -6.96
N LEU A 447 -12.49 17.85 -6.73
CA LEU A 447 -12.68 18.62 -5.50
C LEU A 447 -13.45 19.90 -5.82
N LYS A 448 -14.55 20.11 -5.10
CA LYS A 448 -15.39 21.31 -5.22
C LYS A 448 -15.65 21.86 -3.84
N TYR A 449 -15.78 23.16 -3.72
CA TYR A 449 -16.17 23.77 -2.45
C TYR A 449 -17.51 23.21 -1.94
N LYS A 450 -17.58 22.90 -0.65
CA LYS A 450 -18.83 22.47 0.01
C LYS A 450 -19.82 23.61 0.18
N LYS A 451 -19.29 24.83 0.33
CA LYS A 451 -20.03 26.09 0.50
C LYS A 451 -19.33 27.15 -0.32
N ASP A 452 -20.00 28.28 -0.55
CA ASP A 452 -19.35 29.44 -1.16
C ASP A 452 -18.10 29.81 -0.35
N ASN A 453 -16.98 29.87 -1.05
CA ASN A 453 -15.66 30.14 -0.47
C ASN A 453 -14.98 31.23 -1.27
N SER A 454 -14.49 32.25 -0.57
CA SER A 454 -13.81 33.39 -1.17
C SER A 454 -12.33 33.15 -1.49
N VAL A 455 -11.78 32.04 -1.02
CA VAL A 455 -10.37 31.68 -1.29
C VAL A 455 -10.26 31.19 -2.75
N PRO A 456 -9.41 31.77 -3.59
CA PRO A 456 -9.18 31.25 -4.94
C PRO A 456 -8.65 29.82 -4.95
N LEU A 457 -9.12 28.99 -5.89
CA LEU A 457 -8.66 27.59 -6.03
C LEU A 457 -7.16 27.52 -6.32
N GLU A 458 -6.60 28.55 -6.93
CA GLU A 458 -5.17 28.69 -7.24
C GLU A 458 -4.29 28.62 -5.99
N TYR A 459 -4.79 29.06 -4.83
CA TYR A 459 -4.09 28.91 -3.57
C TYR A 459 -3.88 27.44 -3.22
N TYR A 460 -4.96 26.65 -3.26
CA TYR A 460 -4.91 25.22 -2.97
C TYR A 460 -4.15 24.43 -4.04
N LEU A 461 -4.29 24.84 -5.30
CA LEU A 461 -3.54 24.30 -6.43
C LEU A 461 -2.02 24.44 -6.20
N ALA A 462 -1.58 25.63 -5.79
CA ALA A 462 -0.18 25.92 -5.53
C ALA A 462 0.40 25.00 -4.44
N LEU A 463 -0.25 24.96 -3.28
CA LEU A 463 0.22 24.18 -2.16
C LEU A 463 0.22 22.67 -2.47
N LEU A 464 -0.84 22.18 -3.13
CA LEU A 464 -0.98 20.76 -3.44
C LEU A 464 0.09 20.25 -4.42
N ASN A 465 0.48 21.07 -5.40
CA ASN A 465 1.54 20.73 -6.36
C ASN A 465 2.96 21.02 -5.85
N SER A 466 3.10 21.55 -4.62
CA SER A 466 4.42 21.93 -4.10
C SER A 466 5.31 20.75 -3.75
N ARG A 467 6.61 20.97 -3.81
CA ARG A 467 7.61 20.01 -3.35
C ARG A 467 7.53 19.79 -1.84
N VAL A 468 7.08 20.77 -1.07
CA VAL A 468 6.88 20.67 0.38
C VAL A 468 5.80 19.63 0.70
N VAL A 469 4.64 19.70 0.05
CA VAL A 469 3.54 18.74 0.26
C VAL A 469 3.92 17.36 -0.29
N TYR A 470 4.65 17.32 -1.40
CA TYR A 470 5.13 16.05 -1.95
C TYR A 470 6.19 15.38 -1.05
N TYR A 471 7.13 16.15 -0.48
CA TYR A 471 8.06 15.66 0.52
C TYR A 471 7.34 15.03 1.72
N TYR A 472 6.35 15.76 2.26
CA TYR A 472 5.53 15.23 3.35
C TYR A 472 4.84 13.90 2.97
N TYR A 473 4.26 13.84 1.76
CA TYR A 473 3.64 12.62 1.24
C TYR A 473 4.62 11.45 1.20
N LEU A 474 5.83 11.66 0.70
CA LEU A 474 6.87 10.62 0.64
C LEU A 474 7.26 10.13 2.04
N LYS A 475 7.54 11.04 2.96
CA LYS A 475 8.00 10.68 4.31
C LYS A 475 6.91 10.04 5.16
N THR A 476 5.66 10.43 4.96
CA THR A 476 4.53 9.92 5.74
C THR A 476 3.96 8.63 5.17
N TYR A 477 3.90 8.48 3.85
CA TYR A 477 3.24 7.36 3.20
C TYR A 477 4.19 6.48 2.38
N GLY A 478 5.28 7.02 1.88
CA GLY A 478 6.38 6.30 1.24
C GLY A 478 6.00 5.41 0.07
N GLU A 479 5.04 5.79 -0.76
CA GLU A 479 4.43 4.89 -1.73
C GLU A 479 5.17 4.77 -3.08
N ASN A 480 6.18 5.61 -3.34
CA ASN A 480 6.86 5.61 -4.64
C ASN A 480 7.91 4.50 -4.80
N GLU A 481 8.45 4.00 -3.70
CA GLU A 481 9.56 3.04 -3.72
C GLU A 481 9.14 1.60 -4.03
N TRP A 482 7.94 1.20 -3.65
CA TRP A 482 7.59 -0.22 -3.55
C TRP A 482 6.38 -0.65 -4.39
N LYS A 483 5.54 0.29 -4.86
CA LYS A 483 4.38 -0.03 -5.71
C LYS A 483 4.73 0.06 -7.18
N SER A 484 4.40 -0.97 -7.94
CA SER A 484 4.48 -0.94 -9.40
C SER A 484 3.45 0.03 -10.03
N HIS A 485 2.38 0.31 -9.31
CA HIS A 485 1.30 1.23 -9.72
C HIS A 485 0.91 2.12 -8.54
N PRO A 486 1.70 3.15 -8.22
CA PRO A 486 1.39 4.06 -7.13
C PRO A 486 0.10 4.83 -7.39
N TYR A 487 -0.68 5.05 -6.33
CA TYR A 487 -1.89 5.86 -6.40
C TYR A 487 -2.17 6.55 -5.07
N ILE A 488 -2.77 7.73 -5.13
CA ILE A 488 -3.21 8.47 -3.95
C ILE A 488 -4.66 8.08 -3.65
N THR A 489 -4.94 7.63 -2.43
CA THR A 489 -6.31 7.40 -1.97
C THR A 489 -6.98 8.72 -1.55
N LYS A 490 -8.33 8.75 -1.42
CA LYS A 490 -9.04 9.91 -0.84
C LYS A 490 -8.47 10.25 0.54
N ASN A 491 -8.26 9.25 1.39
CA ASN A 491 -7.81 9.46 2.76
C ASN A 491 -6.42 10.09 2.81
N ILE A 492 -5.49 9.63 1.96
CA ILE A 492 -4.16 10.23 1.84
C ILE A 492 -4.27 11.67 1.34
N LEU A 493 -5.02 11.92 0.25
CA LEU A 493 -5.19 13.26 -0.30
C LEU A 493 -5.73 14.24 0.75
N PHE A 494 -6.73 13.82 1.53
CA PHE A 494 -7.40 14.63 2.53
C PHE A 494 -6.61 14.78 3.84
N SER A 495 -5.52 14.04 4.00
CA SER A 495 -4.57 14.20 5.12
C SER A 495 -3.33 15.01 4.76
N LEU A 496 -3.18 15.45 3.51
CA LEU A 496 -2.06 16.31 3.12
C LEU A 496 -2.13 17.66 3.83
N PRO A 497 -1.00 18.18 4.34
CA PRO A 497 -0.96 19.39 5.14
C PRO A 497 -1.06 20.63 4.24
N ILE A 498 -2.18 21.34 4.29
CA ILE A 498 -2.40 22.58 3.55
C ILE A 498 -2.56 23.73 4.53
N LYS A 499 -1.70 24.75 4.43
CA LYS A 499 -1.73 25.95 5.27
C LYS A 499 -3.01 26.74 5.08
N LYS A 500 -3.49 27.32 6.17
CA LYS A 500 -4.66 28.22 6.14
C LYS A 500 -4.38 29.44 5.28
N TYR A 501 -5.35 29.83 4.46
CA TYR A 501 -5.34 31.10 3.76
C TYR A 501 -5.61 32.27 4.73
N GLU A 502 -4.78 33.31 4.71
CA GLU A 502 -4.82 34.44 5.64
C GLU A 502 -5.02 35.78 4.93
N ASN A 503 -5.19 35.74 3.61
CA ASN A 503 -5.26 36.93 2.76
C ASN A 503 -4.04 37.87 2.92
N SER A 504 -2.89 37.33 3.17
CA SER A 504 -1.63 38.06 3.32
C SER A 504 -1.05 38.45 1.95
N ALA A 505 -0.10 39.40 1.96
CA ALA A 505 0.63 39.74 0.74
C ALA A 505 1.35 38.54 0.11
N LEU A 506 1.80 37.59 0.96
CA LEU A 506 2.41 36.32 0.54
C LEU A 506 1.39 35.44 -0.17
N ASP A 507 0.19 35.26 0.41
CA ASP A 507 -0.88 34.45 -0.19
C ASP A 507 -1.33 35.00 -1.55
N LEU A 508 -1.47 36.32 -1.65
CA LEU A 508 -1.84 36.96 -2.91
C LEU A 508 -0.79 36.76 -4.00
N LYS A 509 0.49 36.79 -3.64
CA LYS A 509 1.59 36.54 -4.58
C LYS A 509 1.66 35.06 -5.00
N ILE A 510 1.40 34.13 -4.09
CA ILE A 510 1.26 32.70 -4.39
C ILE A 510 0.14 32.49 -5.41
N ILE A 511 -1.04 33.07 -5.19
CA ILE A 511 -2.17 32.98 -6.11
C ILE A 511 -1.81 33.57 -7.49
N GLN A 512 -1.17 34.73 -7.53
CA GLN A 512 -0.76 35.37 -8.78
C GLN A 512 0.15 34.43 -9.61
N LEU A 513 1.18 33.86 -9.01
CA LEU A 513 2.10 32.97 -9.72
C LEU A 513 1.40 31.64 -10.08
N ALA A 514 0.55 31.10 -9.22
CA ALA A 514 -0.22 29.89 -9.51
C ALA A 514 -1.19 30.11 -10.69
N THR A 515 -1.84 31.28 -10.78
CA THR A 515 -2.66 31.65 -11.93
C THR A 515 -1.82 31.73 -13.20
N GLN A 516 -0.66 32.38 -13.15
CA GLN A 516 0.24 32.49 -14.30
C GLN A 516 0.67 31.11 -14.81
N ILE A 517 1.15 30.23 -13.91
CA ILE A 517 1.67 28.91 -14.29
C ILE A 517 0.55 27.96 -14.77
N SER A 518 -0.69 28.13 -14.30
CA SER A 518 -1.82 27.32 -14.72
C SER A 518 -2.26 27.59 -16.16
N HIS A 519 -1.98 28.76 -16.70
CA HIS A 519 -2.20 29.08 -18.12
C HIS A 519 -1.10 28.49 -19.01
N LYS A 520 0.14 28.56 -18.56
CA LYS A 520 1.28 28.02 -19.29
C LYS A 520 2.38 27.67 -18.28
N TYR A 521 2.75 26.41 -18.24
CA TYR A 521 3.83 25.97 -17.38
C TYR A 521 5.15 26.66 -17.78
N ASP A 522 5.83 27.21 -16.78
CA ASP A 522 7.16 27.80 -16.89
C ASP A 522 7.99 27.45 -15.65
N TYR A 523 9.15 26.86 -15.86
CA TYR A 523 10.00 26.37 -14.77
C TYR A 523 10.51 27.49 -13.86
N SER A 524 10.82 28.65 -14.41
CA SER A 524 11.27 29.81 -13.60
C SER A 524 10.17 30.30 -12.66
N THR A 525 8.93 30.34 -13.15
CA THR A 525 7.75 30.69 -12.36
C THR A 525 7.48 29.62 -11.29
N ASP A 526 7.66 28.32 -11.61
CA ASP A 526 7.52 27.23 -10.65
C ASP A 526 8.52 27.38 -9.50
N LEU A 527 9.79 27.65 -9.79
CA LEU A 527 10.80 27.87 -8.74
C LEU A 527 10.52 29.11 -7.87
N GLN A 528 9.99 30.20 -8.45
CA GLN A 528 9.59 31.37 -7.68
C GLN A 528 8.42 31.03 -6.75
N LEU A 529 7.43 30.31 -7.26
CA LEU A 529 6.27 29.86 -6.50
C LEU A 529 6.69 28.95 -5.34
N GLU A 530 7.60 27.98 -5.57
CA GLU A 530 8.11 27.10 -4.54
C GLU A 530 8.79 27.86 -3.38
N ARG A 531 9.59 28.89 -3.70
CA ARG A 531 10.21 29.73 -2.65
C ARG A 531 9.18 30.41 -1.77
N LEU A 532 8.09 30.94 -2.36
CA LEU A 532 7.01 31.56 -1.59
C LEU A 532 6.24 30.52 -0.76
N ILE A 533 6.07 29.31 -1.28
CA ILE A 533 5.44 28.23 -0.53
C ILE A 533 6.32 27.81 0.65
N MET A 534 7.63 27.65 0.46
CA MET A 534 8.56 27.37 1.55
C MET A 534 8.49 28.42 2.66
N GLN A 535 8.38 29.71 2.29
CA GLN A 535 8.12 30.79 3.26
C GLN A 535 6.78 30.64 3.98
N LYS A 536 5.70 30.23 3.25
CA LYS A 536 4.38 30.00 3.85
C LYS A 536 4.40 28.86 4.87
N TYR A 537 5.28 27.88 4.71
CA TYR A 537 5.48 26.79 5.66
C TYR A 537 6.51 27.13 6.76
N ASN A 538 7.07 28.36 6.79
CA ASN A 538 8.09 28.81 7.73
C ASN A 538 9.35 27.92 7.73
N LEU A 539 9.79 27.49 6.54
CA LEU A 539 10.98 26.65 6.38
C LEU A 539 12.23 27.50 6.32
N ASP A 540 13.26 27.07 7.02
CA ASP A 540 14.60 27.66 6.97
C ASP A 540 15.48 27.00 5.88
N ASP A 541 16.72 27.48 5.73
CA ASP A 541 17.63 26.97 4.69
C ASP A 541 18.01 25.50 4.90
N GLU A 542 18.04 25.02 6.13
CA GLU A 542 18.31 23.60 6.43
C GLU A 542 17.14 22.72 5.99
N ASP A 543 15.91 23.11 6.34
CA ASP A 543 14.68 22.46 5.91
C ASP A 543 14.59 22.39 4.37
N ILE A 544 14.90 23.51 3.70
CA ILE A 544 14.87 23.60 2.23
C ILE A 544 15.91 22.66 1.60
N ASN A 545 17.09 22.56 2.18
CA ASN A 545 18.13 21.64 1.70
C ASN A 545 17.73 20.17 1.89
N ILE A 546 17.08 19.83 2.99
CA ILE A 546 16.54 18.47 3.22
C ILE A 546 15.54 18.12 2.12
N ILE A 547 14.54 18.99 1.86
CA ILE A 547 13.54 18.75 0.81
C ILE A 547 14.21 18.63 -0.56
N ARG A 548 15.14 19.53 -0.89
CA ARG A 548 15.85 19.52 -2.18
C ARG A 548 16.64 18.24 -2.38
N ASN A 549 17.35 17.78 -1.35
CA ASN A 549 18.13 16.54 -1.41
C ASN A 549 17.21 15.33 -1.61
N GLU A 550 16.07 15.28 -0.95
CA GLU A 550 15.09 14.20 -1.16
C GLU A 550 14.57 14.20 -2.61
N MET A 551 14.18 15.36 -3.13
CA MET A 551 13.68 15.48 -4.51
C MET A 551 14.72 15.05 -5.55
N ASN A 552 15.99 15.40 -5.35
CA ASN A 552 17.09 15.04 -6.25
C ASN A 552 17.44 13.54 -6.20
N ASN A 553 17.12 12.86 -5.11
CA ASN A 553 17.41 11.45 -4.90
C ASN A 553 16.21 10.53 -5.11
N LEU A 554 15.11 11.05 -5.67
CA LEU A 554 13.93 10.24 -5.96
C LEU A 554 14.28 9.07 -6.90
N PRO A 555 13.75 7.87 -6.62
CA PRO A 555 14.07 6.69 -7.43
C PRO A 555 13.50 6.83 -8.84
N ASN A 556 14.31 6.47 -9.83
CA ASN A 556 13.86 6.39 -11.21
C ASN A 556 13.01 5.14 -11.42
N LEU A 557 11.70 5.27 -11.24
CA LEU A 557 10.73 4.21 -11.46
C LEU A 557 10.26 4.18 -12.92
N SER A 558 11.18 3.94 -13.84
CA SER A 558 10.96 3.91 -15.30
C SER A 558 9.83 2.96 -15.76
N SER A 559 9.38 2.04 -14.91
CA SER A 559 8.25 1.17 -15.19
C SER A 559 6.88 1.83 -14.98
N VAL A 560 6.84 3.01 -14.36
CA VAL A 560 5.59 3.79 -14.12
C VAL A 560 5.59 5.00 -15.05
N ASN A 561 5.47 4.74 -16.29
CA ASN A 561 5.87 5.52 -17.45
C ASN A 561 5.16 6.83 -17.74
N SER A 562 4.35 7.39 -16.88
CA SER A 562 3.58 8.58 -17.29
C SER A 562 4.01 9.87 -16.61
N THR A 563 4.97 9.79 -15.68
CA THR A 563 5.39 10.94 -14.88
C THR A 563 6.89 11.06 -14.92
N LYS A 564 7.36 12.18 -15.42
CA LYS A 564 8.77 12.49 -15.35
C LYS A 564 9.09 12.99 -13.96
N MET A 565 10.09 12.39 -13.32
CA MET A 565 10.59 12.88 -12.02
C MET A 565 11.14 14.31 -12.13
N GLU A 566 11.53 14.71 -13.32
CA GLU A 566 11.91 16.09 -13.69
C GLU A 566 10.85 17.13 -13.33
N ASP A 567 9.57 16.73 -13.21
CA ASP A 567 8.52 17.64 -12.76
C ASP A 567 8.69 18.11 -11.31
N TYR A 568 9.57 17.47 -10.53
CA TYR A 568 9.84 17.79 -9.12
C TYR A 568 11.31 18.17 -8.84
N VAL A 569 12.21 18.00 -9.79
CA VAL A 569 13.65 18.31 -9.65
C VAL A 569 13.98 19.76 -9.98
#